data_9e12612fa7e12100fdeeb280ac208fd4
#
_entry.id   9e12612fa7e12100fdeeb280ac208fd4
#
_cell.length_a   1.000
_cell.length_b   1.000
_cell.length_c   1.000
_cell.angle_alpha   90.00
_cell.angle_beta   90.00
_cell.angle_gamma   90.00
#
_symmetry.space_group_name_H-M   'P 1'
#
loop_
_entity.id
_entity.type
_entity.pdbx_description
1 polymer ?
#
loop_
_entity_poly.entity_id
_entity_poly.type
_entity_poly.pdbx_seq_one_letter_code
_entity_poly.pdbx_strand_id
1 'polypeptide(L)'
;MKELKNVGKNSMDTVYQLKANTSDDGSGVVFGGGTHIAFPWPVNPLGEELALVVTIDCSVLNHKIGEELFPAGKVLSVFSTYSSDRYFLDDITFHGDSEELEHISKGYSRVLLSERSDDFINENYFGPISVEVTKREVNSEDFPAFSFVSKVIPRGLIGYGVLGDEYYFVAQIYSGDIPFDDGGILGLSDATGYLFLRKRIDDFSNAGVFFIQVS
;
A
#
# COMPACT_ATOMS: atom_id res chain seq x y z
N MET A 1 -25.70 37.17 -25.14
CA MET A 1 -25.74 35.80 -24.63
C MET A 1 -24.44 35.17 -25.05
N LYS A 2 -23.42 35.17 -24.16
CA LYS A 2 -22.09 34.56 -24.42
C LYS A 2 -22.13 33.19 -23.81
N GLU A 3 -22.04 32.15 -24.65
CA GLU A 3 -21.87 30.79 -24.25
C GLU A 3 -20.50 30.65 -23.54
N LEU A 4 -20.55 30.35 -22.27
CA LEU A 4 -19.42 29.88 -21.52
C LEU A 4 -19.15 28.41 -21.94
N LYS A 5 -18.23 28.22 -22.88
CA LYS A 5 -17.61 26.93 -23.13
C LYS A 5 -16.71 26.62 -21.93
N ASN A 6 -17.27 25.91 -20.95
CA ASN A 6 -16.50 25.22 -19.95
C ASN A 6 -15.87 23.98 -20.63
N VAL A 7 -14.71 24.18 -21.24
CA VAL A 7 -13.85 23.06 -21.63
C VAL A 7 -13.21 22.57 -20.33
N GLY A 8 -13.80 21.53 -19.72
CA GLY A 8 -13.15 20.79 -18.66
C GLY A 8 -11.76 20.35 -19.15
N LYS A 9 -10.70 20.90 -18.56
CA LYS A 9 -9.37 20.36 -18.75
C LYS A 9 -9.39 18.98 -18.10
N ASN A 10 -9.45 17.92 -18.92
CA ASN A 10 -9.06 16.58 -18.46
C ASN A 10 -7.59 16.68 -18.00
N SER A 11 -7.37 16.78 -16.70
CA SER A 11 -6.03 16.72 -16.17
C SER A 11 -5.58 15.27 -16.24
N MET A 12 -4.39 15.05 -16.81
CA MET A 12 -3.72 13.75 -16.76
C MET A 12 -2.76 13.78 -15.58
N ASP A 13 -2.85 12.75 -14.78
CA ASP A 13 -2.00 12.57 -13.62
C ASP A 13 -1.00 11.44 -13.88
N THR A 14 0.23 11.63 -13.46
CA THR A 14 1.27 10.59 -13.56
C THR A 14 1.17 9.66 -12.36
N VAL A 15 1.11 8.36 -12.63
CA VAL A 15 1.24 7.28 -11.64
C VAL A 15 2.31 6.30 -12.09
N TYR A 16 2.86 5.53 -11.16
CA TYR A 16 3.83 4.48 -11.46
C TYR A 16 3.19 3.13 -11.16
N GLN A 17 2.73 2.47 -12.22
CA GLN A 17 2.07 1.18 -12.13
C GLN A 17 3.02 0.11 -11.63
N LEU A 18 2.54 -0.71 -10.70
CA LEU A 18 3.21 -1.88 -10.16
C LEU A 18 2.61 -3.12 -10.81
N LYS A 19 3.44 -3.93 -11.47
CA LYS A 19 3.01 -5.19 -12.09
C LYS A 19 3.83 -6.34 -11.55
N ALA A 20 3.17 -7.43 -11.16
CA ALA A 20 3.86 -8.67 -10.86
C ALA A 20 4.72 -9.12 -12.05
N ASN A 21 5.95 -9.49 -11.78
CA ASN A 21 6.92 -9.95 -12.78
C ASN A 21 7.59 -11.24 -12.30
N THR A 22 7.95 -12.10 -13.24
CA THR A 22 8.68 -13.34 -12.95
C THR A 22 10.18 -13.13 -12.74
N SER A 23 10.70 -11.96 -13.13
CA SER A 23 12.09 -11.56 -12.93
C SER A 23 12.17 -10.25 -12.15
N ASP A 24 13.16 -10.16 -11.25
CA ASP A 24 13.46 -8.90 -10.57
C ASP A 24 13.98 -7.88 -11.60
N ASP A 25 13.30 -6.74 -11.71
CA ASP A 25 13.69 -5.63 -12.59
C ASP A 25 14.49 -4.55 -11.84
N GLY A 26 14.84 -4.82 -10.58
CA GLY A 26 15.54 -3.89 -9.72
C GLY A 26 14.67 -2.70 -9.27
N SER A 27 13.35 -2.87 -9.21
CA SER A 27 12.42 -1.81 -8.77
C SER A 27 12.52 -1.48 -7.29
N GLY A 28 13.05 -2.41 -6.49
CA GLY A 28 13.04 -2.33 -5.04
C GLY A 28 11.68 -2.60 -4.41
N VAL A 29 10.71 -3.15 -5.18
CA VAL A 29 9.38 -3.49 -4.70
C VAL A 29 9.15 -4.99 -4.80
N VAL A 30 8.67 -5.60 -3.71
CA VAL A 30 8.34 -7.03 -3.65
C VAL A 30 7.01 -7.20 -2.93
N PHE A 31 6.05 -7.89 -3.53
CA PHE A 31 4.85 -8.33 -2.84
C PHE A 31 5.09 -9.64 -2.11
N GLY A 32 4.60 -9.75 -0.86
CA GLY A 32 4.81 -10.93 -0.04
C GLY A 32 6.27 -11.19 0.31
N GLY A 33 6.63 -12.46 0.51
CA GLY A 33 8.00 -12.88 0.84
C GLY A 33 8.44 -12.42 2.22
N GLY A 34 9.73 -12.13 2.34
CA GLY A 34 10.35 -11.61 3.55
C GLY A 34 10.84 -10.18 3.39
N THR A 35 11.38 -9.64 4.47
CA THR A 35 11.86 -8.27 4.51
C THR A 35 13.11 -8.11 5.35
N HIS A 36 13.86 -7.04 5.12
CA HIS A 36 15.04 -6.62 5.87
C HIS A 36 14.67 -5.52 6.87
N ILE A 37 13.99 -5.88 7.95
CA ILE A 37 13.56 -4.92 8.98
C ILE A 37 14.35 -5.12 10.30
N ALA A 38 14.54 -4.03 11.03
CA ALA A 38 15.16 -4.02 12.35
C ALA A 38 14.14 -4.20 13.50
N PHE A 39 12.97 -4.73 13.20
CA PHE A 39 11.89 -5.00 14.15
C PHE A 39 11.55 -6.49 14.17
N PRO A 40 11.02 -7.02 15.28
CA PRO A 40 10.40 -8.33 15.29
C PRO A 40 9.25 -8.39 14.28
N TRP A 41 8.95 -9.60 13.77
CA TRP A 41 7.75 -9.78 12.93
C TRP A 41 6.51 -9.35 13.69
N PRO A 42 5.65 -8.48 13.11
CA PRO A 42 4.54 -7.92 13.84
C PRO A 42 3.40 -8.92 14.00
N VAL A 43 2.72 -8.79 15.16
CA VAL A 43 1.51 -9.55 15.47
C VAL A 43 0.34 -8.58 15.64
N ASN A 44 -0.87 -9.06 15.35
CA ASN A 44 -2.10 -8.31 15.61
C ASN A 44 -2.53 -8.38 17.08
N PRO A 45 -3.56 -7.64 17.52
CA PRO A 45 -4.04 -7.68 18.90
C PRO A 45 -4.53 -9.05 19.39
N LEU A 46 -4.80 -10.00 18.49
CA LEU A 46 -5.18 -11.37 18.81
C LEU A 46 -3.96 -12.30 18.97
N GLY A 47 -2.74 -11.80 18.74
CA GLY A 47 -1.51 -12.57 18.80
C GLY A 47 -1.21 -13.37 17.52
N GLU A 48 -1.93 -13.10 16.42
CA GLU A 48 -1.67 -13.72 15.13
C GLU A 48 -0.57 -12.93 14.38
N GLU A 49 0.35 -13.63 13.72
CA GLU A 49 1.36 -13.01 12.86
C GLU A 49 0.70 -12.32 11.69
N LEU A 50 1.12 -11.09 11.41
CA LEU A 50 0.63 -10.34 10.25
C LEU A 50 1.27 -10.88 8.97
N ALA A 51 0.50 -10.88 7.89
CA ALA A 51 1.02 -11.14 6.55
C ALA A 51 1.72 -9.90 6.00
N LEU A 52 2.92 -10.08 5.43
CA LEU A 52 3.63 -9.02 4.72
C LEU A 52 3.00 -8.81 3.34
N VAL A 53 2.44 -7.65 3.13
CA VAL A 53 1.78 -7.26 1.87
C VAL A 53 2.80 -6.84 0.83
N VAL A 54 3.68 -5.91 1.20
CA VAL A 54 4.69 -5.36 0.30
C VAL A 54 5.90 -4.86 1.09
N THR A 55 7.07 -5.05 0.51
CA THR A 55 8.32 -4.40 0.91
C THR A 55 8.77 -3.45 -0.17
N ILE A 56 9.20 -2.24 0.21
CA ILE A 56 9.71 -1.20 -0.68
C ILE A 56 11.07 -0.72 -0.18
N ASP A 57 12.11 -0.91 -0.99
CA ASP A 57 13.36 -0.16 -0.83
C ASP A 57 13.13 1.26 -1.32
N CYS A 58 12.94 2.18 -0.39
CA CYS A 58 12.52 3.55 -0.67
C CYS A 58 13.49 4.30 -1.59
N SER A 59 14.81 4.08 -1.43
CA SER A 59 15.82 4.75 -2.26
C SER A 59 15.85 4.20 -3.68
N VAL A 60 15.74 2.88 -3.83
CA VAL A 60 15.71 2.22 -5.14
C VAL A 60 14.48 2.65 -5.91
N LEU A 61 13.30 2.61 -5.28
CA LEU A 61 12.06 3.00 -5.94
C LEU A 61 12.04 4.49 -6.30
N ASN A 62 12.44 5.40 -5.38
CA ASN A 62 12.53 6.83 -5.67
C ASN A 62 13.45 7.11 -6.87
N HIS A 63 14.60 6.42 -6.94
CA HIS A 63 15.52 6.54 -8.08
C HIS A 63 14.86 6.03 -9.39
N LYS A 64 14.17 4.89 -9.34
CA LYS A 64 13.50 4.28 -10.49
C LYS A 64 12.40 5.19 -11.06
N ILE A 65 11.61 5.83 -10.20
CA ILE A 65 10.52 6.72 -10.63
C ILE A 65 10.97 8.17 -10.88
N GLY A 66 12.17 8.55 -10.44
CA GLY A 66 12.69 9.91 -10.57
C GLY A 66 12.00 10.94 -9.66
N GLU A 67 11.36 10.48 -8.58
CA GLU A 67 10.65 11.32 -7.60
C GLU A 67 10.93 10.86 -6.17
N GLU A 68 10.98 11.81 -5.23
CA GLU A 68 11.03 11.52 -3.79
C GLU A 68 9.61 11.33 -3.24
N LEU A 69 9.09 10.12 -3.38
CA LEU A 69 7.77 9.72 -2.87
C LEU A 69 7.89 9.11 -1.46
N PHE A 70 8.96 8.38 -1.20
CA PHE A 70 9.21 7.66 0.04
C PHE A 70 10.43 8.21 0.77
N PRO A 71 10.54 8.05 2.12
CA PRO A 71 11.71 8.47 2.89
C PRO A 71 12.98 7.75 2.42
N ALA A 72 13.96 8.51 1.90
CA ALA A 72 15.21 7.94 1.39
C ALA A 72 16.01 7.20 2.47
N GLY A 73 16.76 6.17 2.06
CA GLY A 73 17.62 5.37 2.95
C GLY A 73 16.87 4.40 3.86
N LYS A 74 15.57 4.20 3.63
CA LYS A 74 14.72 3.33 4.44
C LYS A 74 14.17 2.16 3.64
N VAL A 75 13.75 1.13 4.37
CA VAL A 75 12.89 0.06 3.91
C VAL A 75 11.51 0.26 4.50
N LEU A 76 10.50 0.31 3.66
CA LEU A 76 9.09 0.36 4.05
C LEU A 76 8.51 -1.05 3.94
N SER A 77 7.89 -1.53 5.00
CA SER A 77 7.22 -2.83 5.04
C SER A 77 5.78 -2.66 5.52
N VAL A 78 4.85 -3.15 4.72
CA VAL A 78 3.41 -3.07 4.99
C VAL A 78 2.91 -4.44 5.36
N PHE A 79 2.27 -4.53 6.51
CA PHE A 79 1.70 -5.74 7.04
C PHE A 79 0.20 -5.59 7.25
N SER A 80 -0.53 -6.68 7.07
CA SER A 80 -1.98 -6.73 7.26
C SER A 80 -2.39 -8.04 7.93
N THR A 81 -3.48 -8.01 8.69
CA THR A 81 -4.07 -9.25 9.19
C THR A 81 -4.50 -10.12 8.01
N TYR A 82 -4.16 -11.40 8.11
CA TYR A 82 -4.61 -12.47 7.24
C TYR A 82 -4.87 -13.71 8.08
N SER A 83 -5.94 -14.45 7.81
CA SER A 83 -6.22 -15.72 8.47
C SER A 83 -6.95 -16.64 7.50
N SER A 84 -6.50 -17.91 7.43
CA SER A 84 -7.24 -18.99 6.78
C SER A 84 -8.33 -19.60 7.68
N ASP A 85 -8.25 -19.34 8.98
CA ASP A 85 -9.03 -20.06 9.98
C ASP A 85 -10.22 -19.28 10.53
N ARG A 86 -10.24 -17.96 10.30
CA ARG A 86 -11.32 -17.07 10.70
C ARG A 86 -11.60 -15.98 9.67
N TYR A 87 -12.79 -15.41 9.76
CA TYR A 87 -13.10 -14.18 9.05
C TYR A 87 -12.30 -13.00 9.65
N PHE A 88 -11.56 -12.27 8.84
CA PHE A 88 -10.65 -11.22 9.29
C PHE A 88 -10.87 -9.88 8.56
N LEU A 89 -11.74 -9.82 7.57
CA LEU A 89 -11.89 -8.62 6.73
C LEU A 89 -12.34 -7.40 7.53
N ASP A 90 -13.17 -7.58 8.56
CA ASP A 90 -13.59 -6.49 9.44
C ASP A 90 -12.43 -5.84 10.20
N ASP A 91 -11.31 -6.57 10.36
CA ASP A 91 -10.12 -6.07 11.04
C ASP A 91 -9.33 -5.06 10.20
N ILE A 92 -9.49 -5.09 8.88
CA ILE A 92 -8.66 -4.33 7.93
C ILE A 92 -9.45 -3.51 6.91
N THR A 93 -10.79 -3.62 6.90
CA THR A 93 -11.63 -2.88 5.95
C THR A 93 -12.02 -1.51 6.54
N PHE A 94 -11.94 -0.49 5.68
CA PHE A 94 -12.28 0.89 6.01
C PHE A 94 -13.33 1.42 5.04
N HIS A 95 -14.50 1.81 5.56
CA HIS A 95 -15.61 2.37 4.78
C HIS A 95 -15.78 3.88 4.98
N GLY A 96 -14.85 4.51 5.69
CA GLY A 96 -14.85 5.95 5.94
C GLY A 96 -15.25 6.36 7.35
N ASP A 97 -15.39 5.39 8.28
CA ASP A 97 -15.67 5.64 9.67
C ASP A 97 -14.39 5.76 10.50
N SER A 98 -14.33 6.76 11.37
CA SER A 98 -13.18 6.98 12.25
C SER A 98 -12.94 5.85 13.25
N GLU A 99 -14.00 5.14 13.67
CA GLU A 99 -13.91 4.02 14.60
C GLU A 99 -13.23 2.81 13.92
N GLU A 100 -13.52 2.57 12.63
CA GLU A 100 -12.85 1.55 11.82
C GLU A 100 -11.36 1.85 11.69
N LEU A 101 -11.02 3.11 11.38
CA LEU A 101 -9.62 3.52 11.27
C LEU A 101 -8.87 3.39 12.59
N GLU A 102 -9.51 3.75 13.70
CA GLU A 102 -8.95 3.55 15.05
C GLU A 102 -8.75 2.05 15.35
N HIS A 103 -9.70 1.20 14.98
CA HIS A 103 -9.61 -0.25 15.14
C HIS A 103 -8.39 -0.80 14.37
N ILE A 104 -8.28 -0.52 13.07
CA ILE A 104 -7.17 -0.93 12.22
C ILE A 104 -5.83 -0.49 12.83
N SER A 105 -5.75 0.76 13.32
CA SER A 105 -4.57 1.37 13.91
C SER A 105 -4.12 0.72 15.23
N LYS A 106 -4.98 -0.07 15.90
CA LYS A 106 -4.59 -0.86 17.08
C LYS A 106 -3.57 -1.97 16.78
N GLY A 107 -3.32 -2.22 15.50
CA GLY A 107 -2.30 -3.16 15.05
C GLY A 107 -2.79 -4.26 14.15
N TYR A 108 -4.01 -4.15 13.62
CA TYR A 108 -4.52 -5.09 12.61
C TYR A 108 -3.89 -4.87 11.24
N SER A 109 -3.32 -3.69 11.01
CA SER A 109 -2.29 -3.46 10.00
C SER A 109 -1.11 -2.70 10.61
N ARG A 110 0.07 -2.82 9.99
CA ARG A 110 1.29 -2.13 10.40
C ARG A 110 2.05 -1.62 9.18
N VAL A 111 2.50 -0.40 9.29
CA VAL A 111 3.39 0.22 8.31
C VAL A 111 4.69 0.54 9.02
N LEU A 112 5.71 -0.26 8.77
CA LEU A 112 7.02 -0.13 9.39
C LEU A 112 7.97 0.58 8.43
N LEU A 113 8.79 1.46 8.97
CA LEU A 113 9.85 2.15 8.25
C LEU A 113 11.15 1.93 9.03
N SER A 114 12.15 1.30 8.45
CA SER A 114 13.39 0.97 9.14
C SER A 114 14.62 1.26 8.29
N GLU A 115 15.78 1.35 8.94
CA GLU A 115 17.05 1.13 8.22
C GLU A 115 17.04 -0.30 7.65
N ARG A 116 17.72 -0.50 6.54
CA ARG A 116 17.89 -1.85 6.01
C ARG A 116 18.72 -2.67 7.00
N SER A 117 18.15 -3.76 7.50
CA SER A 117 18.85 -4.74 8.32
C SER A 117 19.63 -5.71 7.44
N ASP A 118 20.74 -6.24 7.95
CA ASP A 118 21.43 -7.37 7.32
C ASP A 118 20.64 -8.68 7.52
N ASP A 119 19.79 -8.74 8.55
CA ASP A 119 18.93 -9.88 8.83
C ASP A 119 17.73 -9.88 7.89
N PHE A 120 17.55 -10.98 7.18
CA PHE A 120 16.37 -11.24 6.37
C PHE A 120 15.39 -12.10 7.15
N ILE A 121 14.19 -11.57 7.40
CA ILE A 121 13.11 -12.27 8.10
C ILE A 121 12.06 -12.68 7.08
N ASN A 122 11.67 -13.96 7.09
CA ASN A 122 10.64 -14.52 6.23
C ASN A 122 9.74 -15.46 7.02
N GLU A 123 8.75 -14.90 7.68
CA GLU A 123 7.70 -15.61 8.44
C GLU A 123 6.33 -15.46 7.75
N ASN A 124 6.34 -15.10 6.47
CA ASN A 124 5.13 -14.78 5.72
C ASN A 124 4.43 -16.03 5.15
N TYR A 125 3.11 -15.95 5.07
CA TYR A 125 2.25 -16.95 4.40
C TYR A 125 2.42 -16.98 2.88
N PHE A 126 2.86 -15.85 2.29
CA PHE A 126 2.93 -15.64 0.85
C PHE A 126 4.38 -15.55 0.37
N GLY A 127 4.70 -16.28 -0.70
CA GLY A 127 6.01 -16.21 -1.34
C GLY A 127 6.28 -14.85 -1.98
N PRO A 128 7.56 -14.53 -2.28
CA PRO A 128 7.92 -13.27 -2.89
C PRO A 128 7.49 -13.18 -4.35
N ILE A 129 6.94 -12.04 -4.73
CA ILE A 129 6.65 -11.70 -6.12
C ILE A 129 7.35 -10.40 -6.45
N SER A 130 8.30 -10.47 -7.37
CA SER A 130 8.98 -9.27 -7.90
C SER A 130 8.02 -8.39 -8.68
N VAL A 131 8.27 -7.09 -8.67
CA VAL A 131 7.39 -6.09 -9.27
C VAL A 131 8.15 -5.26 -10.28
N GLU A 132 7.61 -5.16 -11.48
CA GLU A 132 8.02 -4.18 -12.49
C GLU A 132 7.29 -2.85 -12.24
N VAL A 133 8.03 -1.73 -12.39
CA VAL A 133 7.50 -0.38 -12.22
C VAL A 133 7.52 0.36 -13.54
N THR A 134 6.35 0.78 -14.02
CA THR A 134 6.20 1.50 -15.29
C THR A 134 5.42 2.80 -15.12
N LYS A 135 5.92 3.88 -15.76
CA LYS A 135 5.21 5.15 -15.78
C LYS A 135 3.92 5.04 -16.58
N ARG A 136 2.82 5.59 -16.06
CA ARG A 136 1.51 5.62 -16.70
C ARG A 136 0.83 6.96 -16.46
N GLU A 137 0.15 7.48 -17.48
CA GLU A 137 -0.75 8.63 -17.35
C GLU A 137 -2.18 8.10 -17.15
N VAL A 138 -2.88 8.66 -16.17
CA VAL A 138 -4.29 8.37 -15.88
C VAL A 138 -5.09 9.66 -15.92
N ASN A 139 -6.32 9.57 -16.36
CA ASN A 139 -7.22 10.71 -16.27
C ASN A 139 -7.71 10.84 -14.83
N SER A 140 -7.78 12.05 -14.29
CA SER A 140 -8.30 12.32 -12.95
C SER A 140 -9.74 11.84 -12.72
N GLU A 141 -10.48 11.56 -13.80
CA GLU A 141 -11.83 11.01 -13.75
C GLU A 141 -11.88 9.47 -13.76
N ASP A 142 -10.76 8.80 -14.02
CA ASP A 142 -10.69 7.34 -14.07
C ASP A 142 -10.71 6.72 -12.66
N PHE A 143 -11.24 5.49 -12.58
CA PHE A 143 -11.16 4.62 -11.40
C PHE A 143 -10.11 3.54 -11.67
N PRO A 144 -8.84 3.76 -11.31
CA PRO A 144 -7.78 2.83 -11.67
C PRO A 144 -7.91 1.53 -10.87
N ALA A 145 -8.24 0.42 -11.56
CA ALA A 145 -8.27 -0.93 -11.01
C ALA A 145 -6.93 -1.63 -11.27
N PHE A 146 -5.84 -1.06 -10.74
CA PHE A 146 -4.49 -1.61 -10.80
C PHE A 146 -3.61 -1.04 -9.69
N SER A 147 -2.54 -1.75 -9.35
CA SER A 147 -1.59 -1.33 -8.33
C SER A 147 -0.66 -0.22 -8.84
N PHE A 148 -0.43 0.81 -8.03
CA PHE A 148 0.49 1.90 -8.37
C PHE A 148 0.99 2.66 -7.14
N VAL A 149 2.07 3.40 -7.33
CA VAL A 149 2.56 4.43 -6.39
C VAL A 149 2.40 5.82 -7.00
N SER A 150 1.96 6.78 -6.21
CA SER A 150 1.75 8.17 -6.62
C SER A 150 1.43 9.06 -5.41
N LYS A 151 1.53 10.38 -5.59
CA LYS A 151 0.95 11.38 -4.66
C LYS A 151 -0.50 11.72 -4.99
N VAL A 152 -0.99 11.25 -6.13
CA VAL A 152 -2.36 11.52 -6.59
C VAL A 152 -3.30 10.54 -5.93
N ILE A 153 -4.27 11.08 -5.21
CA ILE A 153 -5.30 10.28 -4.54
C ILE A 153 -6.22 9.68 -5.62
N PRO A 154 -6.39 8.36 -5.66
CA PRO A 154 -7.24 7.72 -6.64
C PRO A 154 -8.70 8.09 -6.43
N ARG A 155 -9.41 8.30 -7.53
CA ARG A 155 -10.86 8.41 -7.50
C ARG A 155 -11.44 7.06 -7.04
N GLY A 156 -12.45 7.11 -6.18
CA GLY A 156 -13.08 5.91 -5.60
C GLY A 156 -12.64 5.62 -4.18
N LEU A 157 -11.52 6.18 -3.70
CA LEU A 157 -11.14 6.09 -2.30
C LEU A 157 -12.20 6.77 -1.42
N ILE A 158 -12.80 5.99 -0.54
CA ILE A 158 -13.85 6.45 0.39
C ILE A 158 -13.19 6.89 1.71
N GLY A 159 -13.75 7.93 2.34
CA GLY A 159 -13.35 8.34 3.70
C GLY A 159 -12.01 9.04 3.82
N TYR A 160 -11.41 9.51 2.72
CA TYR A 160 -10.11 10.20 2.76
C TYR A 160 -10.10 11.37 3.77
N GLY A 161 -11.22 12.07 3.96
CA GLY A 161 -11.33 13.17 4.93
C GLY A 161 -11.11 12.77 6.39
N VAL A 162 -11.30 11.49 6.74
CA VAL A 162 -11.06 10.97 8.10
C VAL A 162 -9.56 10.88 8.41
N LEU A 163 -8.73 10.65 7.39
CA LEU A 163 -7.26 10.63 7.53
C LEU A 163 -6.67 12.00 7.86
N GLY A 164 -7.42 13.05 7.55
CA GLY A 164 -7.08 14.43 7.89
C GLY A 164 -5.77 14.91 7.30
N ASP A 165 -5.16 15.85 8.03
CA ASP A 165 -3.89 16.45 7.61
C ASP A 165 -2.65 15.66 8.07
N GLU A 166 -2.84 14.53 8.77
CA GLU A 166 -1.72 13.76 9.33
C GLU A 166 -1.02 12.88 8.31
N TYR A 167 -1.75 12.47 7.27
CA TYR A 167 -1.27 11.49 6.30
C TYR A 167 -1.20 12.04 4.89
N TYR A 168 -0.41 11.37 4.05
CA TYR A 168 -0.42 11.56 2.60
C TYR A 168 -0.45 10.20 1.91
N PHE A 169 -1.17 10.13 0.80
CA PHE A 169 -1.28 8.93 -0.02
C PHE A 169 0.05 8.62 -0.72
N VAL A 170 0.41 7.33 -0.80
CA VAL A 170 1.62 6.88 -1.51
C VAL A 170 1.38 5.68 -2.42
N ALA A 171 0.41 4.79 -2.12
CA ALA A 171 0.19 3.62 -2.97
C ALA A 171 -1.24 3.11 -2.90
N GLN A 172 -1.66 2.54 -4.03
CA GLN A 172 -2.78 1.63 -4.17
C GLN A 172 -2.27 0.25 -4.55
N ILE A 173 -2.79 -0.79 -3.91
CA ILE A 173 -2.47 -2.19 -4.19
C ILE A 173 -3.77 -2.91 -4.54
N TYR A 174 -3.92 -3.34 -5.78
CA TYR A 174 -5.09 -4.05 -6.25
C TYR A 174 -4.84 -5.56 -6.23
N SER A 175 -5.73 -6.31 -5.58
CA SER A 175 -5.58 -7.75 -5.42
C SER A 175 -5.48 -8.51 -6.74
N GLY A 176 -6.17 -8.04 -7.78
CA GLY A 176 -6.10 -8.64 -9.12
C GLY A 176 -4.72 -8.56 -9.80
N ASP A 177 -3.82 -7.70 -9.33
CA ASP A 177 -2.44 -7.63 -9.82
C ASP A 177 -1.49 -8.57 -9.08
N ILE A 178 -1.96 -9.18 -7.98
CA ILE A 178 -1.16 -10.05 -7.12
C ILE A 178 -1.60 -11.50 -7.38
N PRO A 179 -0.80 -12.32 -8.06
CA PRO A 179 -1.19 -13.67 -8.48
C PRO A 179 -1.06 -14.69 -7.33
N PHE A 180 -1.71 -14.43 -6.21
CA PHE A 180 -1.87 -15.39 -5.13
C PHE A 180 -3.24 -16.07 -5.23
N ASP A 181 -3.31 -17.34 -4.84
CA ASP A 181 -4.55 -18.11 -4.81
C ASP A 181 -5.53 -17.54 -3.75
N ASP A 182 -6.83 -17.85 -3.88
CA ASP A 182 -7.89 -17.56 -2.91
C ASP A 182 -8.04 -16.07 -2.48
N GLY A 183 -7.92 -15.14 -3.43
CA GLY A 183 -8.08 -13.71 -3.18
C GLY A 183 -6.82 -13.03 -2.64
N GLY A 184 -5.74 -13.78 -2.54
CA GLY A 184 -4.42 -13.27 -2.22
C GLY A 184 -4.30 -12.65 -0.84
N ILE A 185 -3.22 -11.91 -0.68
CA ILE A 185 -2.82 -11.29 0.58
C ILE A 185 -3.83 -10.26 1.14
N LEU A 186 -4.74 -9.75 0.31
CA LEU A 186 -5.81 -8.85 0.74
C LEU A 186 -7.10 -9.59 1.11
N GLY A 187 -7.13 -10.93 0.97
CA GLY A 187 -8.25 -11.77 1.36
C GLY A 187 -9.44 -11.81 0.40
N LEU A 188 -9.44 -10.96 -0.65
CA LEU A 188 -10.51 -10.86 -1.65
C LEU A 188 -9.92 -10.56 -3.02
N SER A 189 -10.48 -11.13 -4.07
CA SER A 189 -9.99 -10.99 -5.45
C SER A 189 -10.22 -9.60 -6.06
N ASP A 190 -11.11 -8.80 -5.49
CA ASP A 190 -11.47 -7.45 -5.94
C ASP A 190 -11.22 -6.37 -4.88
N ALA A 191 -10.43 -6.69 -3.85
CA ALA A 191 -10.04 -5.72 -2.84
C ALA A 191 -8.96 -4.76 -3.36
N THR A 192 -9.03 -3.53 -2.88
CA THR A 192 -8.02 -2.51 -3.10
C THR A 192 -7.44 -2.06 -1.76
N GLY A 193 -6.16 -2.27 -1.56
CA GLY A 193 -5.40 -1.77 -0.42
C GLY A 193 -4.91 -0.35 -0.66
N TYR A 194 -5.00 0.49 0.33
CA TYR A 194 -4.54 1.89 0.29
C TYR A 194 -3.50 2.13 1.36
N LEU A 195 -2.35 2.65 0.94
CA LEU A 195 -1.23 2.97 1.81
C LEU A 195 -1.06 4.48 1.93
N PHE A 196 -1.01 4.92 3.17
CA PHE A 196 -0.72 6.30 3.54
C PHE A 196 0.46 6.36 4.49
N LEU A 197 1.32 7.34 4.32
CA LEU A 197 2.40 7.64 5.27
C LEU A 197 2.06 8.87 6.11
N ARG A 198 2.56 8.90 7.35
CA ARG A 198 2.48 10.09 8.18
C ARG A 198 3.35 11.21 7.60
N LYS A 199 2.84 12.43 7.57
CA LYS A 199 3.62 13.62 7.17
C LYS A 199 4.80 13.87 8.11
N ARG A 200 4.65 13.48 9.37
CA ARG A 200 5.70 13.48 10.37
C ARG A 200 5.80 12.10 11.00
N ILE A 201 6.93 11.45 10.82
CA ILE A 201 7.20 10.09 11.30
C ILE A 201 8.12 10.21 12.51
N ASP A 202 7.53 10.16 13.70
CA ASP A 202 8.25 10.18 14.98
C ASP A 202 8.43 8.74 15.52
N ASP A 203 7.62 7.79 15.05
CA ASP A 203 7.67 6.38 15.38
C ASP A 203 7.77 5.52 14.11
N PHE A 204 8.92 4.92 13.90
CA PHE A 204 9.19 4.08 12.74
C PHE A 204 8.44 2.73 12.77
N SER A 205 7.95 2.32 13.93
CA SER A 205 7.08 1.15 14.06
C SER A 205 5.61 1.44 13.70
N ASN A 206 5.27 2.71 13.45
CA ASN A 206 3.95 3.20 13.07
C ASN A 206 4.08 4.38 12.09
N ALA A 207 4.73 4.13 10.96
CA ALA A 207 5.05 5.16 9.97
C ALA A 207 3.87 5.58 9.10
N GLY A 208 2.75 4.85 9.16
CA GLY A 208 1.61 5.08 8.30
C GLY A 208 0.41 4.23 8.67
N VAL A 209 -0.56 4.17 7.76
CA VAL A 209 -1.74 3.31 7.85
C VAL A 209 -1.96 2.60 6.53
N PHE A 210 -2.39 1.35 6.62
CA PHE A 210 -2.81 0.53 5.50
C PHE A 210 -4.18 -0.07 5.81
N PHE A 211 -5.08 -0.04 4.84
CA PHE A 211 -6.42 -0.63 4.93
C PHE A 211 -6.90 -1.06 3.55
N ILE A 212 -7.93 -1.88 3.50
CA ILE A 212 -8.58 -2.28 2.26
C ILE A 212 -9.96 -1.64 2.11
N GLN A 213 -10.39 -1.51 0.86
CA GLN A 213 -11.76 -1.25 0.46
C GLN A 213 -12.18 -2.28 -0.59
N VAL A 214 -13.47 -2.61 -0.59
CA VAL A 214 -14.09 -3.50 -1.55
C VAL A 214 -15.05 -2.68 -2.39
N SER A 215 -15.02 -2.86 -3.71
CA SER A 215 -15.89 -2.16 -4.67
C SER A 215 -17.28 -2.79 -4.74
#